data_204359864c979041f3c04b75762965c9
#
_entry.id   204359864c979041f3c04b75762965c9
#
_cell.length_a   1.000
_cell.length_b   1.000
_cell.length_c   1.000
_cell.angle_alpha   90.00
_cell.angle_beta   90.00
_cell.angle_gamma   90.00
#
_symmetry.space_group_name_H-M   'P 1'
#
loop_
_entity.id
_entity.type
_entity.pdbx_description
1 polymer ?
#
loop_
_entity_poly.entity_id
_entity_poly.type
_entity_poly.pdbx_seq_one_letter_code
_entity_poly.pdbx_strand_id
1 'polypeptide(L)'
;MKTAIETVVSGKNLTEEEAKRVMDIMLSGEATQAQIGSLLTALRMKGETIDELTGFASVLKEKADTISPKSENYVDFVGTGGDRTFTFNISTTGAFVAAGAGVHVAKHGNRSISSKSGAGDVLEALGVNITAEPAVVEKCVDEAGIGFMFAQSFNKSMRFVGQARKEMGIRTVFNILGPLANPSRAKGMVVGVYDPDITEKMAVVLSRLGVERAFVISGKDHMDEFTTTDATVVSEIKDGKVTTYEVTPEEFGIQRVTLEDLQGGDGTENAKITKRILDGEKGANRDIVVLNAGAAIYTAGKADSIGEGIRLAEESIDSGKAKEVLQKLVEMSNEN
;
A
#
# COMPACT_ATOMS: atom_id res chain seq x y z
N MET A 1 -18.61 22.73 3.63
CA MET A 1 -19.23 21.47 4.07
C MET A 1 -20.72 21.34 3.70
N LYS A 2 -21.66 22.20 4.16
CA LYS A 2 -23.11 21.99 3.91
C LYS A 2 -23.46 21.85 2.43
N THR A 3 -22.98 22.74 1.57
CA THR A 3 -23.20 22.67 0.11
C THR A 3 -22.69 21.36 -0.49
N ALA A 4 -21.48 20.92 -0.09
CA ALA A 4 -20.90 19.67 -0.59
C ALA A 4 -21.74 18.45 -0.17
N ILE A 5 -22.22 18.42 1.08
CA ILE A 5 -23.10 17.36 1.56
C ILE A 5 -24.38 17.34 0.72
N GLU A 6 -25.02 18.47 0.48
CA GLU A 6 -26.24 18.58 -0.32
C GLU A 6 -26.01 18.12 -1.78
N THR A 7 -24.87 18.51 -2.38
CA THR A 7 -24.47 18.06 -3.73
C THR A 7 -24.40 16.53 -3.79
N VAL A 8 -23.66 15.91 -2.86
CA VAL A 8 -23.44 14.46 -2.88
C VAL A 8 -24.70 13.68 -2.51
N VAL A 9 -25.48 14.15 -1.53
CA VAL A 9 -26.78 13.55 -1.15
C VAL A 9 -27.79 13.58 -2.32
N SER A 10 -27.70 14.63 -3.18
CA SER A 10 -28.52 14.72 -4.40
C SER A 10 -28.00 13.81 -5.55
N GLY A 11 -27.03 12.96 -5.31
CA GLY A 11 -26.42 12.07 -6.30
C GLY A 11 -25.47 12.78 -7.30
N LYS A 12 -25.11 14.05 -7.05
CA LYS A 12 -24.18 14.80 -7.89
C LYS A 12 -22.76 14.63 -7.42
N ASN A 13 -21.81 14.78 -8.34
CA ASN A 13 -20.38 14.67 -8.07
C ASN A 13 -19.80 16.03 -7.63
N LEU A 14 -18.78 15.97 -6.78
CA LEU A 14 -17.90 17.10 -6.54
C LEU A 14 -16.85 17.17 -7.66
N THR A 15 -16.50 18.39 -8.04
CA THR A 15 -15.30 18.62 -8.83
C THR A 15 -14.05 18.33 -8.00
N GLU A 16 -12.89 18.13 -8.63
CA GLU A 16 -11.62 17.93 -7.94
C GLU A 16 -11.33 19.05 -6.94
N GLU A 17 -11.56 20.32 -7.36
CA GLU A 17 -11.33 21.48 -6.49
C GLU A 17 -12.32 21.57 -5.31
N GLU A 18 -13.57 21.15 -5.50
CA GLU A 18 -14.53 21.05 -4.38
C GLU A 18 -14.13 19.94 -3.42
N ALA A 19 -13.68 18.80 -3.93
CA ALA A 19 -13.19 17.69 -3.13
C ALA A 19 -11.95 18.10 -2.32
N LYS A 20 -10.99 18.83 -2.90
CA LYS A 20 -9.84 19.41 -2.18
C LYS A 20 -10.28 20.28 -1.02
N ARG A 21 -11.17 21.27 -1.28
CA ARG A 21 -11.67 22.16 -0.23
C ARG A 21 -12.37 21.42 0.90
N VAL A 22 -13.17 20.42 0.57
CA VAL A 22 -13.91 19.62 1.56
C VAL A 22 -12.96 18.78 2.42
N MET A 23 -11.97 18.14 1.81
CA MET A 23 -10.97 17.37 2.54
C MET A 23 -10.13 18.28 3.44
N ASP A 24 -9.75 19.44 2.96
CA ASP A 24 -9.00 20.44 3.76
C ASP A 24 -9.78 20.83 5.02
N ILE A 25 -11.08 21.17 4.89
CA ILE A 25 -11.95 21.50 6.02
C ILE A 25 -12.04 20.33 7.03
N MET A 26 -12.17 19.09 6.53
CA MET A 26 -12.23 17.91 7.39
C MET A 26 -10.93 17.69 8.16
N LEU A 27 -9.78 17.80 7.48
CA LEU A 27 -8.46 17.54 8.05
C LEU A 27 -7.89 18.71 8.85
N SER A 28 -8.50 19.89 8.78
CA SER A 28 -8.19 21.05 9.64
C SER A 28 -9.03 21.09 10.92
N GLY A 29 -9.99 20.16 11.06
CA GLY A 29 -10.85 20.07 12.25
C GLY A 29 -12.00 21.09 12.26
N GLU A 30 -12.28 21.76 11.15
CA GLU A 30 -13.36 22.74 11.02
C GLU A 30 -14.73 22.09 10.80
N ALA A 31 -14.75 20.81 10.34
CA ALA A 31 -15.99 20.06 10.16
C ALA A 31 -16.43 19.38 11.45
N THR A 32 -17.73 19.38 11.73
CA THR A 32 -18.29 18.58 12.82
C THR A 32 -18.32 17.10 12.48
N GLN A 33 -18.32 16.20 13.49
CA GLN A 33 -18.39 14.77 13.27
C GLN A 33 -19.66 14.36 12.49
N ALA A 34 -20.79 15.05 12.73
CA ALA A 34 -22.03 14.86 11.97
C ALA A 34 -21.87 15.22 10.49
N GLN A 35 -21.17 16.31 10.16
CA GLN A 35 -20.90 16.70 8.77
C GLN A 35 -19.95 15.70 8.08
N ILE A 36 -18.92 15.22 8.77
CA ILE A 36 -18.00 14.20 8.27
C ILE A 36 -18.77 12.92 7.99
N GLY A 37 -19.53 12.40 8.97
CA GLY A 37 -20.31 11.18 8.82
C GLY A 37 -21.33 11.28 7.68
N SER A 38 -22.06 12.39 7.57
CA SER A 38 -23.05 12.61 6.50
C SER A 38 -22.39 12.58 5.11
N LEU A 39 -21.26 13.28 4.94
CA LEU A 39 -20.55 13.32 3.66
C LEU A 39 -20.00 11.95 3.28
N LEU A 40 -19.31 11.28 4.21
CA LEU A 40 -18.70 9.96 3.98
C LEU A 40 -19.77 8.90 3.62
N THR A 41 -20.93 8.93 4.29
CA THR A 41 -22.05 8.05 3.99
C THR A 41 -22.62 8.34 2.60
N ALA A 42 -22.85 9.61 2.26
CA ALA A 42 -23.36 10.00 0.95
C ALA A 42 -22.41 9.62 -0.20
N LEU A 43 -21.09 9.85 -0.03
CA LEU A 43 -20.06 9.40 -0.98
C LEU A 43 -20.09 7.89 -1.18
N ARG A 44 -20.16 7.13 -0.08
CA ARG A 44 -20.23 5.67 -0.13
C ARG A 44 -21.47 5.16 -0.88
N MET A 45 -22.62 5.81 -0.68
CA MET A 45 -23.89 5.44 -1.36
C MET A 45 -23.87 5.79 -2.84
N LYS A 46 -23.28 6.93 -3.20
CA LYS A 46 -23.17 7.40 -4.58
C LYS A 46 -22.07 6.64 -5.35
N GLY A 47 -21.01 6.29 -4.70
CA GLY A 47 -19.74 5.86 -5.30
C GLY A 47 -18.86 7.07 -5.64
N GLU A 48 -17.61 7.02 -5.25
CA GLU A 48 -16.63 8.09 -5.47
C GLU A 48 -16.15 8.13 -6.94
N THR A 49 -15.99 9.34 -7.47
CA THR A 49 -15.43 9.56 -8.81
C THR A 49 -13.92 9.71 -8.77
N ILE A 50 -13.28 9.64 -9.96
CA ILE A 50 -11.85 9.88 -10.11
C ILE A 50 -11.48 11.28 -9.62
N ASP A 51 -12.27 12.31 -9.96
CA ASP A 51 -12.02 13.69 -9.55
C ASP A 51 -12.10 13.84 -8.02
N GLU A 52 -13.12 13.25 -7.39
CA GLU A 52 -13.26 13.26 -5.93
C GLU A 52 -12.08 12.56 -5.25
N LEU A 53 -11.69 11.38 -5.72
CA LEU A 53 -10.53 10.63 -5.16
C LEU A 53 -9.23 11.40 -5.34
N THR A 54 -9.01 11.99 -6.52
CA THR A 54 -7.81 12.79 -6.81
C THR A 54 -7.73 13.99 -5.88
N GLY A 55 -8.83 14.74 -5.72
CA GLY A 55 -8.88 15.90 -4.83
C GLY A 55 -8.64 15.52 -3.36
N PHE A 56 -9.28 14.45 -2.88
CA PHE A 56 -9.09 13.97 -1.51
C PHE A 56 -7.65 13.50 -1.24
N ALA A 57 -7.08 12.71 -2.14
CA ALA A 57 -5.72 12.20 -1.99
C ALA A 57 -4.67 13.31 -2.06
N SER A 58 -4.86 14.31 -2.92
CA SER A 58 -3.95 15.47 -3.01
C SER A 58 -3.78 16.16 -1.67
N VAL A 59 -4.89 16.46 -0.98
CA VAL A 59 -4.85 17.17 0.31
C VAL A 59 -4.25 16.29 1.41
N LEU A 60 -4.51 14.98 1.41
CA LEU A 60 -3.86 14.06 2.34
C LEU A 60 -2.33 14.07 2.17
N LYS A 61 -1.84 14.04 0.92
CA LYS A 61 -0.40 14.12 0.62
C LYS A 61 0.21 15.47 1.02
N GLU A 62 -0.53 16.56 0.84
CA GLU A 62 -0.06 17.91 1.19
C GLU A 62 0.06 18.11 2.71
N LYS A 63 -0.85 17.50 3.49
CA LYS A 63 -0.89 17.65 4.95
C LYS A 63 -0.02 16.63 5.70
N ALA A 64 0.53 15.65 5.02
CA ALA A 64 1.40 14.66 5.63
C ALA A 64 2.80 15.19 5.88
N ASP A 65 3.44 14.73 6.95
CA ASP A 65 4.89 14.86 7.11
C ASP A 65 5.57 14.09 5.97
N THR A 66 6.59 14.67 5.34
CA THR A 66 7.20 14.08 4.14
C THR A 66 8.62 13.62 4.39
N ILE A 67 9.09 12.69 3.56
CA ILE A 67 10.51 12.35 3.40
C ILE A 67 10.95 12.65 1.97
N SER A 68 12.23 12.92 1.78
CA SER A 68 12.84 13.22 0.48
C SER A 68 14.13 12.43 0.32
N PRO A 69 14.06 11.09 0.12
CA PRO A 69 15.23 10.25 -0.06
C PRO A 69 16.10 10.74 -1.22
N LYS A 70 17.40 10.53 -1.14
CA LYS A 70 18.37 10.90 -2.20
C LYS A 70 18.20 10.04 -3.45
N SER A 71 17.73 8.81 -3.29
CA SER A 71 17.38 7.95 -4.42
C SER A 71 16.19 8.52 -5.17
N GLU A 72 16.30 8.71 -6.48
CA GLU A 72 15.21 9.21 -7.32
C GLU A 72 14.18 8.13 -7.67
N ASN A 73 14.58 6.84 -7.60
CA ASN A 73 13.77 5.70 -8.02
C ASN A 73 13.46 4.80 -6.82
N TYR A 74 12.55 5.23 -5.97
CA TYR A 74 12.01 4.38 -4.91
C TYR A 74 10.53 4.06 -5.16
N VAL A 75 10.10 2.94 -4.60
CA VAL A 75 8.74 2.44 -4.77
C VAL A 75 8.00 2.36 -3.44
N ASP A 76 6.67 2.46 -3.49
CA ASP A 76 5.79 2.00 -2.41
C ASP A 76 5.21 0.64 -2.76
N PHE A 77 5.04 -0.19 -1.74
CA PHE A 77 4.43 -1.49 -1.85
C PHE A 77 3.36 -1.61 -0.77
N VAL A 78 2.10 -1.41 -1.14
CA VAL A 78 1.01 -1.17 -0.21
C VAL A 78 -0.28 -1.83 -0.68
N GLY A 79 -1.16 -2.21 0.25
CA GLY A 79 -2.52 -2.63 -0.04
C GLY A 79 -3.54 -1.79 0.72
N THR A 80 -4.80 -1.79 0.25
CA THR A 80 -5.92 -1.18 0.97
C THR A 80 -6.25 -1.93 2.24
N GLY A 81 -5.85 -3.20 2.32
CA GLY A 81 -6.29 -4.11 3.34
C GLY A 81 -7.80 -4.39 3.30
N GLY A 82 -8.27 -5.17 4.26
CA GLY A 82 -9.70 -5.43 4.41
C GLY A 82 -10.28 -6.40 3.38
N ASP A 83 -9.45 -7.13 2.68
CA ASP A 83 -9.78 -8.19 1.72
C ASP A 83 -10.42 -9.41 2.39
N ARG A 84 -10.20 -9.60 3.70
CA ARG A 84 -10.69 -10.73 4.53
C ARG A 84 -10.10 -12.09 4.16
N THR A 85 -8.99 -12.13 3.46
CA THR A 85 -8.29 -13.38 3.12
C THR A 85 -7.46 -13.89 4.29
N PHE A 86 -7.11 -13.01 5.25
CA PHE A 86 -6.31 -13.33 6.44
C PHE A 86 -4.95 -13.96 6.13
N THR A 87 -4.37 -13.60 5.00
CA THR A 87 -3.01 -13.99 4.65
C THR A 87 -1.97 -13.38 5.59
N PHE A 88 -0.75 -13.92 5.58
CA PHE A 88 0.37 -13.24 6.23
C PHE A 88 0.72 -11.94 5.48
N ASN A 89 1.63 -11.13 6.04
CA ASN A 89 1.96 -9.80 5.47
C ASN A 89 2.86 -9.93 4.24
N ILE A 90 2.27 -10.31 3.09
CA ILE A 90 2.94 -10.60 1.81
C ILE A 90 3.71 -9.38 1.32
N SER A 91 3.05 -8.23 1.16
CA SER A 91 3.69 -7.00 0.66
C SER A 91 4.81 -6.50 1.57
N THR A 92 4.68 -6.68 2.90
CA THR A 92 5.73 -6.29 3.85
C THR A 92 6.96 -7.20 3.72
N THR A 93 6.75 -8.51 3.58
CA THR A 93 7.84 -9.46 3.34
C THR A 93 8.48 -9.23 1.97
N GLY A 94 7.65 -9.00 0.94
CA GLY A 94 8.10 -8.66 -0.42
C GLY A 94 8.91 -7.38 -0.50
N ALA A 95 8.62 -6.41 0.37
CA ALA A 95 9.38 -5.15 0.45
C ALA A 95 10.85 -5.38 0.85
N PHE A 96 11.13 -6.29 1.79
CA PHE A 96 12.51 -6.67 2.14
C PHE A 96 13.21 -7.38 0.98
N VAL A 97 12.48 -8.24 0.27
CA VAL A 97 13.00 -8.97 -0.87
C VAL A 97 13.34 -8.03 -2.04
N ALA A 98 12.45 -7.09 -2.35
CA ALA A 98 12.70 -6.08 -3.38
C ALA A 98 13.88 -5.17 -2.98
N ALA A 99 13.99 -4.77 -1.73
CA ALA A 99 15.11 -3.97 -1.25
C ALA A 99 16.44 -4.73 -1.33
N GLY A 100 16.46 -6.03 -1.00
CA GLY A 100 17.65 -6.88 -1.16
C GLY A 100 18.07 -7.09 -2.62
N ALA A 101 17.14 -6.91 -3.57
CA ALA A 101 17.43 -6.85 -5.01
C ALA A 101 17.90 -5.46 -5.49
N GLY A 102 18.11 -4.51 -4.57
CA GLY A 102 18.63 -3.17 -4.87
C GLY A 102 17.57 -2.13 -5.24
N VAL A 103 16.31 -2.37 -4.93
CA VAL A 103 15.23 -1.38 -5.00
C VAL A 103 15.20 -0.57 -3.70
N HIS A 104 15.02 0.75 -3.78
CA HIS A 104 14.71 1.54 -2.60
C HIS A 104 13.20 1.51 -2.35
N VAL A 105 12.77 1.16 -1.14
CA VAL A 105 11.36 1.03 -0.77
C VAL A 105 10.99 2.07 0.30
N ALA A 106 10.07 2.97 -0.05
CA ALA A 106 9.47 3.93 0.89
C ALA A 106 8.05 3.48 1.22
N LYS A 107 7.96 2.47 2.12
CA LYS A 107 6.71 1.80 2.42
C LYS A 107 5.82 2.64 3.35
N HIS A 108 4.62 2.96 2.86
CA HIS A 108 3.57 3.54 3.69
C HIS A 108 2.65 2.45 4.22
N GLY A 109 2.28 2.53 5.49
CA GLY A 109 1.41 1.50 6.08
C GLY A 109 0.89 1.84 7.47
N ASN A 110 0.02 0.97 7.97
CA ASN A 110 -0.62 1.14 9.28
C ASN A 110 -0.65 -0.18 10.05
N ARG A 111 -1.09 -0.12 11.31
CA ARG A 111 -1.54 -1.30 12.05
C ARG A 111 -2.86 -1.80 11.47
N SER A 112 -3.19 -3.04 11.76
CA SER A 112 -4.49 -3.61 11.38
C SER A 112 -5.65 -2.87 12.04
N ILE A 113 -6.75 -2.73 11.27
CA ILE A 113 -8.05 -2.28 11.78
C ILE A 113 -9.05 -3.44 11.79
N SER A 114 -8.98 -4.34 10.81
CA SER A 114 -9.95 -5.41 10.57
C SER A 114 -9.33 -6.79 10.41
N SER A 115 -8.05 -6.89 10.05
CA SER A 115 -7.29 -8.14 9.96
C SER A 115 -6.58 -8.46 11.29
N LYS A 116 -5.91 -9.62 11.37
CA LYS A 116 -5.15 -10.02 12.57
C LYS A 116 -3.81 -9.28 12.69
N SER A 117 -3.24 -8.80 11.59
CA SER A 117 -1.93 -8.13 11.53
C SER A 117 -1.85 -7.18 10.34
N GLY A 118 -1.51 -5.92 10.57
CA GLY A 118 -1.12 -4.96 9.55
C GLY A 118 0.40 -4.87 9.40
N ALA A 119 0.87 -4.06 8.45
CA ALA A 119 2.30 -3.87 8.22
C ALA A 119 3.04 -3.37 9.47
N GLY A 120 2.45 -2.43 10.24
CA GLY A 120 3.03 -1.94 11.47
C GLY A 120 3.18 -3.02 12.54
N ASP A 121 2.19 -3.93 12.65
CA ASP A 121 2.20 -4.97 13.67
C ASP A 121 3.32 -6.00 13.44
N VAL A 122 3.49 -6.43 12.19
CA VAL A 122 4.57 -7.37 11.85
C VAL A 122 5.95 -6.72 11.90
N LEU A 123 6.10 -5.46 11.49
CA LEU A 123 7.37 -4.74 11.57
C LEU A 123 7.82 -4.53 13.01
N GLU A 124 6.91 -4.17 13.91
CA GLU A 124 7.20 -4.06 15.34
C GLU A 124 7.61 -5.42 15.94
N ALA A 125 6.91 -6.51 15.57
CA ALA A 125 7.27 -7.86 15.99
C ALA A 125 8.64 -8.34 15.43
N LEU A 126 9.08 -7.76 14.29
CA LEU A 126 10.41 -7.97 13.74
C LEU A 126 11.50 -7.13 14.43
N GLY A 127 11.11 -6.17 15.28
CA GLY A 127 12.02 -5.29 16.04
C GLY A 127 12.23 -3.91 15.43
N VAL A 128 11.48 -3.55 14.39
CA VAL A 128 11.56 -2.21 13.75
C VAL A 128 10.86 -1.18 14.64
N ASN A 129 11.50 -0.02 14.84
CA ASN A 129 10.83 1.14 15.46
C ASN A 129 9.92 1.81 14.42
N ILE A 130 8.64 1.46 14.44
CA ILE A 130 7.65 1.98 13.48
C ILE A 130 7.28 3.45 13.72
N THR A 131 7.66 4.03 14.85
CA THR A 131 7.40 5.42 15.21
C THR A 131 8.62 6.32 15.04
N ALA A 132 9.63 5.85 14.32
CA ALA A 132 10.83 6.63 14.03
C ALA A 132 10.49 7.95 13.33
N GLU A 133 11.25 8.99 13.65
CA GLU A 133 11.07 10.33 13.08
C GLU A 133 11.32 10.34 11.56
N PRO A 134 10.69 11.25 10.80
CA PRO A 134 10.83 11.28 9.34
C PRO A 134 12.28 11.28 8.83
N ALA A 135 13.20 11.98 9.49
CA ALA A 135 14.61 12.01 9.13
C ALA A 135 15.31 10.63 9.27
N VAL A 136 14.91 9.85 10.29
CA VAL A 136 15.42 8.47 10.47
C VAL A 136 14.85 7.56 9.39
N VAL A 137 13.56 7.70 9.08
CA VAL A 137 12.92 6.92 8.01
C VAL A 137 13.56 7.22 6.66
N GLU A 138 13.85 8.49 6.37
CA GLU A 138 14.55 8.91 5.14
C GLU A 138 15.93 8.26 5.05
N LYS A 139 16.72 8.30 6.14
CA LYS A 139 18.02 7.64 6.23
C LYS A 139 17.91 6.12 6.01
N CYS A 140 16.87 5.48 6.57
CA CYS A 140 16.62 4.05 6.35
C CYS A 140 16.35 3.73 4.88
N VAL A 141 15.58 4.56 4.15
CA VAL A 141 15.37 4.38 2.70
C VAL A 141 16.69 4.48 1.96
N ASP A 142 17.53 5.48 2.26
CA ASP A 142 18.79 5.72 1.56
C ASP A 142 19.86 4.67 1.85
N GLU A 143 19.99 4.22 3.09
CA GLU A 143 21.14 3.41 3.54
C GLU A 143 20.78 1.92 3.76
N ALA A 144 19.59 1.62 4.28
CA ALA A 144 19.12 0.24 4.43
C ALA A 144 18.35 -0.26 3.19
N GLY A 145 17.98 0.65 2.27
CA GLY A 145 17.17 0.33 1.09
C GLY A 145 15.67 0.28 1.37
N ILE A 146 15.24 0.44 2.61
CA ILE A 146 13.82 0.42 2.99
C ILE A 146 13.56 1.32 4.20
N GLY A 147 12.48 2.11 4.17
CA GLY A 147 11.97 2.85 5.31
C GLY A 147 10.46 2.67 5.46
N PHE A 148 9.96 2.71 6.68
CA PHE A 148 8.55 2.55 6.98
C PHE A 148 7.94 3.86 7.50
N MET A 149 7.00 4.38 6.73
CA MET A 149 6.19 5.56 7.09
C MET A 149 4.91 5.11 7.77
N PHE A 150 4.89 5.16 9.09
CA PHE A 150 3.71 4.80 9.87
C PHE A 150 2.62 5.86 9.69
N ALA A 151 1.46 5.47 9.17
CA ALA A 151 0.40 6.39 8.79
C ALA A 151 -0.05 7.31 9.93
N GLN A 152 -0.07 6.82 11.18
CA GLN A 152 -0.48 7.66 12.33
C GLN A 152 0.56 8.72 12.69
N SER A 153 1.84 8.45 12.46
CA SER A 153 2.93 9.42 12.70
C SER A 153 3.02 10.44 11.58
N PHE A 154 2.85 10.00 10.32
CA PHE A 154 3.00 10.85 9.14
C PHE A 154 1.73 11.63 8.77
N ASN A 155 0.54 11.08 8.99
CA ASN A 155 -0.74 11.71 8.64
C ASN A 155 -1.50 12.17 9.89
N LYS A 156 -0.89 13.04 10.69
CA LYS A 156 -1.43 13.52 11.99
C LYS A 156 -2.81 14.18 11.88
N SER A 157 -3.13 14.79 10.72
CA SER A 157 -4.42 15.41 10.43
C SER A 157 -5.60 14.41 10.40
N MET A 158 -5.32 13.11 10.20
CA MET A 158 -6.34 12.05 10.23
C MET A 158 -7.05 11.91 11.58
N ARG A 159 -6.47 12.45 12.68
CA ARG A 159 -7.12 12.49 14.01
C ARG A 159 -8.48 13.17 13.99
N PHE A 160 -8.68 14.17 13.13
CA PHE A 160 -9.93 14.93 13.06
C PHE A 160 -11.10 14.15 12.46
N VAL A 161 -10.81 13.13 11.64
CA VAL A 161 -11.84 12.26 11.01
C VAL A 161 -11.94 10.89 11.68
N GLY A 162 -11.00 10.56 12.57
CA GLY A 162 -10.88 9.24 13.19
C GLY A 162 -12.11 8.86 14.02
N GLN A 163 -12.69 9.79 14.77
CA GLN A 163 -13.87 9.54 15.59
C GLN A 163 -15.08 9.18 14.73
N ALA A 164 -15.42 10.00 13.72
CA ALA A 164 -16.55 9.71 12.84
C ALA A 164 -16.37 8.34 12.16
N ARG A 165 -15.18 8.02 11.63
CA ARG A 165 -14.89 6.74 11.01
C ARG A 165 -15.12 5.56 11.96
N LYS A 166 -14.66 5.69 13.22
CA LYS A 166 -14.83 4.66 14.25
C LYS A 166 -16.30 4.45 14.59
N GLU A 167 -17.06 5.54 14.79
CA GLU A 167 -18.48 5.49 15.16
C GLU A 167 -19.36 4.96 14.03
N MET A 168 -19.02 5.30 12.76
CA MET A 168 -19.75 4.80 11.59
C MET A 168 -19.59 3.29 11.39
N GLY A 169 -18.41 2.72 11.65
CA GLY A 169 -18.15 1.29 11.55
C GLY A 169 -18.30 0.68 10.14
N ILE A 170 -18.36 1.51 9.10
CA ILE A 170 -18.51 1.08 7.70
C ILE A 170 -17.28 1.47 6.86
N ARG A 171 -17.11 0.82 5.72
CA ARG A 171 -16.11 1.25 4.73
C ARG A 171 -16.54 2.59 4.12
N THR A 172 -15.56 3.49 3.95
CA THR A 172 -15.72 4.80 3.34
C THR A 172 -14.56 5.06 2.40
N VAL A 173 -14.55 6.21 1.71
CA VAL A 173 -13.44 6.66 0.87
C VAL A 173 -12.07 6.54 1.55
N PHE A 174 -11.97 6.72 2.87
CA PHE A 174 -10.72 6.57 3.61
C PHE A 174 -10.13 5.15 3.59
N ASN A 175 -10.90 4.14 3.21
CA ASN A 175 -10.36 2.77 3.07
C ASN A 175 -9.55 2.57 1.79
N ILE A 176 -9.75 3.42 0.78
CA ILE A 176 -9.02 3.39 -0.49
C ILE A 176 -8.04 4.56 -0.66
N LEU A 177 -8.13 5.59 0.20
CA LEU A 177 -7.21 6.74 0.14
C LEU A 177 -5.82 6.45 0.71
N GLY A 178 -5.66 5.43 1.57
CA GLY A 178 -4.37 5.11 2.18
C GLY A 178 -3.24 4.91 1.17
N PRO A 179 -3.40 4.01 0.18
CA PRO A 179 -2.41 3.81 -0.87
C PRO A 179 -2.17 5.03 -1.78
N LEU A 180 -3.17 5.90 -1.92
CA LEU A 180 -3.07 7.12 -2.74
C LEU A 180 -2.32 8.26 -2.04
N ALA A 181 -2.11 8.16 -0.72
CA ALA A 181 -1.61 9.23 0.13
C ALA A 181 -0.17 8.99 0.63
N ASN A 182 0.66 8.20 -0.07
CA ASN A 182 2.04 7.97 0.32
C ASN A 182 2.80 9.30 0.47
N PRO A 183 3.36 9.60 1.66
CA PRO A 183 4.02 10.86 1.93
C PRO A 183 5.35 11.06 1.18
N SER A 184 6.03 10.00 0.77
CA SER A 184 7.30 10.08 0.06
C SER A 184 7.15 10.59 -1.38
N ARG A 185 5.92 10.60 -1.92
CA ARG A 185 5.67 10.91 -3.33
C ARG A 185 6.35 9.95 -4.31
N ALA A 186 6.43 8.66 -3.93
CA ALA A 186 7.00 7.62 -4.77
C ALA A 186 6.41 7.66 -6.19
N LYS A 187 7.27 7.56 -7.19
CA LYS A 187 6.88 7.52 -8.61
C LYS A 187 6.58 6.12 -9.11
N GLY A 188 7.04 5.12 -8.37
CA GLY A 188 6.77 3.71 -8.60
C GLY A 188 5.90 3.12 -7.50
N MET A 189 4.88 2.32 -7.83
CA MET A 189 3.99 1.73 -6.82
C MET A 189 3.47 0.35 -7.22
N VAL A 190 3.34 -0.54 -6.23
CA VAL A 190 2.49 -1.72 -6.33
C VAL A 190 1.39 -1.57 -5.29
N VAL A 191 0.15 -1.48 -5.75
CA VAL A 191 -1.02 -1.16 -4.92
C VAL A 191 -2.05 -2.26 -5.02
N GLY A 192 -2.24 -2.99 -3.93
CA GLY A 192 -3.32 -3.96 -3.81
C GLY A 192 -4.65 -3.30 -3.43
N VAL A 193 -5.73 -3.74 -4.06
CA VAL A 193 -7.10 -3.34 -3.72
C VAL A 193 -7.99 -4.58 -3.54
N TYR A 194 -8.94 -4.48 -2.62
CA TYR A 194 -9.83 -5.61 -2.27
C TYR A 194 -10.92 -5.91 -3.32
N ASP A 195 -11.06 -5.07 -4.33
CA ASP A 195 -12.14 -5.14 -5.33
C ASP A 195 -11.55 -4.94 -6.73
N PRO A 196 -11.61 -5.95 -7.61
CA PRO A 196 -11.06 -5.84 -8.95
C PRO A 196 -11.70 -4.73 -9.79
N ASP A 197 -12.95 -4.36 -9.53
CA ASP A 197 -13.66 -3.32 -10.29
C ASP A 197 -13.12 -1.90 -10.05
N ILE A 198 -12.33 -1.69 -8.99
CA ILE A 198 -11.74 -0.37 -8.72
C ILE A 198 -10.29 -0.23 -9.19
N THR A 199 -9.68 -1.28 -9.73
CA THR A 199 -8.25 -1.26 -10.11
C THR A 199 -7.94 -0.16 -11.12
N GLU A 200 -8.69 -0.06 -12.22
CA GLU A 200 -8.49 0.94 -13.26
C GLU A 200 -8.74 2.36 -12.72
N LYS A 201 -9.82 2.56 -11.95
CA LYS A 201 -10.09 3.84 -11.31
C LYS A 201 -8.94 4.31 -10.44
N MET A 202 -8.40 3.44 -9.60
CA MET A 202 -7.28 3.74 -8.73
C MET A 202 -6.00 4.03 -9.52
N ALA A 203 -5.74 3.29 -10.59
CA ALA A 203 -4.61 3.54 -11.47
C ALA A 203 -4.69 4.92 -12.15
N VAL A 204 -5.87 5.32 -12.64
CA VAL A 204 -6.08 6.66 -13.21
C VAL A 204 -5.84 7.75 -12.16
N VAL A 205 -6.32 7.56 -10.92
CA VAL A 205 -6.07 8.53 -9.82
C VAL A 205 -4.59 8.62 -9.51
N LEU A 206 -3.86 7.50 -9.38
CA LEU A 206 -2.41 7.49 -9.14
C LEU A 206 -1.65 8.21 -10.25
N SER A 207 -2.01 7.98 -11.51
CA SER A 207 -1.40 8.67 -12.66
C SER A 207 -1.60 10.18 -12.57
N ARG A 208 -2.80 10.66 -12.21
CA ARG A 208 -3.08 12.09 -11.99
C ARG A 208 -2.30 12.67 -10.80
N LEU A 209 -1.98 11.85 -9.80
CA LEU A 209 -1.17 12.24 -8.65
C LEU A 209 0.35 12.20 -8.92
N GLY A 210 0.77 11.93 -10.16
CA GLY A 210 2.16 11.97 -10.60
C GLY A 210 2.92 10.65 -10.45
N VAL A 211 2.23 9.52 -10.25
CA VAL A 211 2.85 8.20 -10.31
C VAL A 211 3.14 7.83 -11.76
N GLU A 212 4.38 7.45 -12.05
CA GLU A 212 4.86 7.22 -13.41
C GLU A 212 4.77 5.74 -13.83
N ARG A 213 4.97 4.83 -12.87
CA ARG A 213 4.88 3.38 -13.07
C ARG A 213 4.18 2.73 -11.90
N ALA A 214 3.12 2.00 -12.14
CA ALA A 214 2.47 1.25 -11.07
C ALA A 214 1.73 0.03 -11.59
N PHE A 215 1.53 -0.91 -10.68
CA PHE A 215 0.48 -1.91 -10.76
C PHE A 215 -0.58 -1.61 -9.70
N VAL A 216 -1.83 -1.50 -10.11
CA VAL A 216 -2.98 -1.59 -9.21
C VAL A 216 -3.61 -2.96 -9.44
N ILE A 217 -3.65 -3.77 -8.41
CA ILE A 217 -3.93 -5.21 -8.52
C ILE A 217 -5.04 -5.66 -7.57
N SER A 218 -5.76 -6.68 -8.00
CA SER A 218 -6.72 -7.40 -7.16
C SER A 218 -6.84 -8.84 -7.64
N GLY A 219 -6.66 -9.80 -6.76
CA GLY A 219 -7.01 -11.18 -7.05
C GLY A 219 -8.51 -11.35 -7.32
N LYS A 220 -8.90 -12.28 -8.18
CA LYS A 220 -10.32 -12.66 -8.34
C LYS A 220 -10.87 -13.34 -7.10
N ASP A 221 -10.03 -13.79 -6.22
CA ASP A 221 -10.30 -14.22 -4.85
C ASP A 221 -10.42 -13.06 -3.84
N HIS A 222 -10.39 -11.81 -4.33
CA HIS A 222 -10.41 -10.55 -3.60
C HIS A 222 -9.14 -10.23 -2.78
N MET A 223 -8.06 -11.01 -2.93
CA MET A 223 -6.77 -10.70 -2.31
C MET A 223 -6.20 -9.39 -2.85
N ASP A 224 -5.74 -8.50 -1.99
CA ASP A 224 -5.11 -7.23 -2.36
C ASP A 224 -3.60 -7.39 -2.65
N GLU A 225 -3.24 -8.46 -3.37
CA GLU A 225 -1.89 -8.81 -3.82
C GLU A 225 -1.96 -9.47 -5.22
N PHE A 226 -0.83 -9.64 -5.91
CA PHE A 226 -0.75 -10.67 -6.95
C PHE A 226 -0.98 -12.03 -6.28
N THR A 227 -2.10 -12.66 -6.58
CA THR A 227 -2.46 -13.92 -5.93
C THR A 227 -1.82 -15.13 -6.61
N THR A 228 -1.57 -16.17 -5.82
CA THR A 228 -1.19 -17.50 -6.31
C THR A 228 -2.34 -18.51 -6.17
N THR A 229 -3.54 -18.05 -5.77
CA THR A 229 -4.72 -18.92 -5.62
C THR A 229 -5.71 -18.78 -6.77
N ASP A 230 -5.67 -17.66 -7.51
CA ASP A 230 -6.55 -17.38 -8.64
C ASP A 230 -5.85 -16.47 -9.68
N ALA A 231 -6.56 -15.98 -10.67
CA ALA A 231 -6.11 -14.91 -11.55
C ALA A 231 -6.09 -13.55 -10.81
N THR A 232 -5.22 -12.67 -11.24
CA THR A 232 -5.12 -11.29 -10.75
C THR A 232 -5.54 -10.32 -11.84
N VAL A 233 -6.46 -9.42 -11.55
CA VAL A 233 -6.76 -8.25 -12.39
C VAL A 233 -5.68 -7.20 -12.12
N VAL A 234 -5.07 -6.71 -13.18
CA VAL A 234 -3.97 -5.76 -13.15
C VAL A 234 -4.33 -4.52 -13.96
N SER A 235 -4.25 -3.35 -13.35
CA SER A 235 -4.27 -2.07 -14.06
C SER A 235 -2.87 -1.45 -13.96
N GLU A 236 -2.12 -1.53 -15.06
CA GLU A 236 -0.74 -1.06 -15.15
C GLU A 236 -0.68 0.39 -15.62
N ILE A 237 0.08 1.22 -14.90
CA ILE A 237 0.51 2.56 -15.35
C ILE A 237 1.90 2.42 -15.95
N LYS A 238 2.01 2.70 -17.24
CA LYS A 238 3.28 2.70 -17.98
C LYS A 238 3.24 3.71 -19.11
N ASP A 239 4.29 4.50 -19.25
CA ASP A 239 4.45 5.50 -20.33
C ASP A 239 3.22 6.44 -20.46
N GLY A 240 2.66 6.85 -19.30
CA GLY A 240 1.51 7.75 -19.23
C GLY A 240 0.16 7.13 -19.62
N LYS A 241 0.11 5.81 -19.78
CA LYS A 241 -1.10 5.06 -20.13
C LYS A 241 -1.50 4.11 -19.01
N VAL A 242 -2.80 3.91 -18.85
CA VAL A 242 -3.37 2.86 -17.99
C VAL A 242 -3.88 1.74 -18.90
N THR A 243 -3.47 0.51 -18.62
CA THR A 243 -3.93 -0.68 -19.35
C THR A 243 -4.37 -1.74 -18.34
N THR A 244 -5.57 -2.28 -18.52
CA THR A 244 -6.13 -3.31 -17.64
C THR A 244 -6.14 -4.66 -18.34
N TYR A 245 -5.63 -5.67 -17.65
CA TYR A 245 -5.55 -7.06 -18.12
C TYR A 245 -5.57 -8.03 -16.94
N GLU A 246 -5.63 -9.34 -17.23
CA GLU A 246 -5.54 -10.39 -16.22
C GLU A 246 -4.24 -11.16 -16.42
N VAL A 247 -3.69 -11.65 -15.30
CA VAL A 247 -2.56 -12.59 -15.28
C VAL A 247 -2.86 -13.74 -14.33
N THR A 248 -2.22 -14.87 -14.56
CA THR A 248 -2.31 -16.04 -13.69
C THR A 248 -0.93 -16.40 -13.15
N PRO A 249 -0.83 -17.05 -11.97
CA PRO A 249 0.46 -17.47 -11.43
C PRO A 249 1.22 -18.41 -12.36
N GLU A 250 0.51 -19.23 -13.14
CA GLU A 250 1.09 -20.17 -14.10
C GLU A 250 1.88 -19.47 -15.21
N GLU A 251 1.51 -18.25 -15.61
CA GLU A 251 2.26 -17.45 -16.60
C GLU A 251 3.68 -17.10 -16.12
N PHE A 252 3.89 -17.14 -14.80
CA PHE A 252 5.18 -16.91 -14.16
C PHE A 252 5.86 -18.21 -13.70
N GLY A 253 5.32 -19.37 -14.07
CA GLY A 253 5.84 -20.68 -13.67
C GLY A 253 5.53 -21.05 -12.21
N ILE A 254 4.62 -20.34 -11.55
CA ILE A 254 4.22 -20.56 -10.16
C ILE A 254 2.98 -21.44 -10.15
N GLN A 255 3.00 -22.50 -9.33
CA GLN A 255 1.86 -23.38 -9.17
C GLN A 255 0.77 -22.72 -8.31
N ARG A 256 -0.48 -22.94 -8.70
CA ARG A 256 -1.62 -22.48 -7.93
C ARG A 256 -1.73 -23.25 -6.61
N VAL A 257 -2.02 -22.51 -5.54
CA VAL A 257 -2.17 -23.03 -4.18
C VAL A 257 -3.55 -22.66 -3.63
N THR A 258 -3.85 -23.03 -2.38
CA THR A 258 -5.10 -22.65 -1.70
C THR A 258 -4.88 -21.50 -0.75
N LEU A 259 -5.96 -20.81 -0.34
CA LEU A 259 -5.87 -19.74 0.66
C LEU A 259 -5.37 -20.24 2.00
N GLU A 260 -5.63 -21.50 2.36
CA GLU A 260 -5.14 -22.12 3.59
C GLU A 260 -3.61 -22.19 3.61
N ASP A 261 -2.95 -22.38 2.47
CA ASP A 261 -1.49 -22.42 2.35
C ASP A 261 -0.83 -21.05 2.63
N LEU A 262 -1.61 -19.97 2.53
CA LEU A 262 -1.15 -18.58 2.68
C LEU A 262 -1.63 -17.93 3.98
N GLN A 263 -2.31 -18.67 4.83
CA GLN A 263 -2.88 -18.14 6.08
C GLN A 263 -1.80 -17.58 7.00
N GLY A 264 -2.11 -16.39 7.54
CA GLY A 264 -1.32 -15.73 8.57
C GLY A 264 -1.97 -15.80 9.95
N GLY A 265 -1.28 -15.19 10.90
CA GLY A 265 -1.72 -15.02 12.26
C GLY A 265 -1.66 -13.57 12.72
N ASP A 266 -1.32 -13.38 13.98
CA ASP A 266 -0.99 -12.07 14.53
C ASP A 266 0.40 -11.59 14.04
N GLY A 267 0.80 -10.38 14.46
CA GLY A 267 2.08 -9.82 14.08
C GLY A 267 3.27 -10.71 14.43
N THR A 268 3.21 -11.43 15.56
CA THR A 268 4.28 -12.33 16.01
C THR A 268 4.38 -13.58 15.12
N GLU A 269 3.25 -14.18 14.79
CA GLU A 269 3.22 -15.34 13.89
C GLU A 269 3.67 -14.96 12.48
N ASN A 270 3.21 -13.80 11.97
CA ASN A 270 3.60 -13.31 10.65
C ASN A 270 5.09 -12.92 10.59
N ALA A 271 5.66 -12.41 11.69
CA ALA A 271 7.10 -12.17 11.80
C ALA A 271 7.92 -13.47 11.70
N LYS A 272 7.42 -14.59 12.24
CA LYS A 272 8.07 -15.90 12.09
C LYS A 272 8.01 -16.37 10.64
N ILE A 273 6.86 -16.22 9.96
CA ILE A 273 6.70 -16.57 8.54
C ILE A 273 7.69 -15.74 7.71
N THR A 274 7.74 -14.42 7.90
CA THR A 274 8.68 -13.52 7.23
C THR A 274 10.12 -13.99 7.42
N LYS A 275 10.55 -14.28 8.66
CA LYS A 275 11.93 -14.74 8.95
C LYS A 275 12.25 -16.06 8.22
N ARG A 276 11.35 -17.04 8.21
CA ARG A 276 11.56 -18.31 7.49
C ARG A 276 11.75 -18.09 5.99
N ILE A 277 10.92 -17.23 5.38
CA ILE A 277 11.06 -16.88 3.95
C ILE A 277 12.42 -16.22 3.69
N LEU A 278 12.81 -15.24 4.51
CA LEU A 278 14.10 -14.55 4.38
C LEU A 278 15.32 -15.46 4.68
N ASP A 279 15.11 -16.56 5.43
CA ASP A 279 16.09 -17.63 5.65
C ASP A 279 16.15 -18.65 4.50
N GLY A 280 15.35 -18.45 3.44
CA GLY A 280 15.38 -19.28 2.23
C GLY A 280 14.39 -20.44 2.19
N GLU A 281 13.44 -20.54 3.15
CA GLU A 281 12.41 -21.58 3.15
C GLU A 281 11.62 -21.53 1.82
N LYS A 282 11.49 -22.69 1.15
CA LYS A 282 10.73 -22.85 -0.11
C LYS A 282 9.27 -23.16 0.19
N GLY A 283 8.39 -22.94 -0.79
CA GLY A 283 6.97 -23.28 -0.74
C GLY A 283 6.04 -22.09 -0.99
N ALA A 284 4.75 -22.28 -0.82
CA ALA A 284 3.68 -21.35 -1.19
C ALA A 284 3.89 -19.92 -0.70
N ASN A 285 4.32 -19.75 0.56
CA ASN A 285 4.58 -18.44 1.15
C ASN A 285 5.72 -17.70 0.45
N ARG A 286 6.80 -18.41 0.06
CA ARG A 286 7.89 -17.80 -0.69
C ARG A 286 7.44 -17.47 -2.11
N ASP A 287 6.69 -18.35 -2.76
CA ASP A 287 6.28 -18.20 -4.16
C ASP A 287 5.42 -16.94 -4.35
N ILE A 288 4.45 -16.71 -3.47
CA ILE A 288 3.65 -15.47 -3.54
C ILE A 288 4.49 -14.22 -3.21
N VAL A 289 5.46 -14.32 -2.32
CA VAL A 289 6.36 -13.20 -1.99
C VAL A 289 7.26 -12.86 -3.17
N VAL A 290 7.86 -13.84 -3.85
CA VAL A 290 8.74 -13.54 -5.01
C VAL A 290 7.95 -13.01 -6.20
N LEU A 291 6.69 -13.43 -6.40
CA LEU A 291 5.81 -12.87 -7.42
C LEU A 291 5.56 -11.37 -7.17
N ASN A 292 5.14 -11.04 -5.97
CA ASN A 292 4.82 -9.66 -5.59
C ASN A 292 6.09 -8.77 -5.52
N ALA A 293 7.20 -9.28 -4.98
CA ALA A 293 8.48 -8.58 -5.00
C ALA A 293 9.00 -8.39 -6.43
N GLY A 294 8.82 -9.38 -7.31
CA GLY A 294 9.19 -9.30 -8.73
C GLY A 294 8.45 -8.17 -9.45
N ALA A 295 7.16 -8.00 -9.15
CA ALA A 295 6.38 -6.87 -9.66
C ALA A 295 6.93 -5.52 -9.15
N ALA A 296 7.32 -5.42 -7.87
CA ALA A 296 7.92 -4.20 -7.32
C ALA A 296 9.30 -3.90 -7.95
N ILE A 297 10.13 -4.93 -8.19
CA ILE A 297 11.43 -4.80 -8.85
C ILE A 297 11.27 -4.31 -10.29
N TYR A 298 10.29 -4.84 -11.04
CA TYR A 298 9.94 -4.37 -12.38
C TYR A 298 9.45 -2.91 -12.34
N THR A 299 8.57 -2.58 -11.41
CA THR A 299 8.03 -1.20 -11.24
C THR A 299 9.15 -0.20 -10.95
N ALA A 300 10.18 -0.60 -10.19
CA ALA A 300 11.37 0.21 -9.93
C ALA A 300 12.30 0.35 -11.15
N GLY A 301 12.03 -0.33 -12.25
CA GLY A 301 12.88 -0.32 -13.45
C GLY A 301 14.18 -1.10 -13.30
N LYS A 302 14.26 -2.04 -12.34
CA LYS A 302 15.42 -2.92 -12.13
C LYS A 302 15.33 -4.24 -12.92
N ALA A 303 14.18 -4.49 -13.55
CA ALA A 303 13.92 -5.63 -14.42
C ALA A 303 13.09 -5.19 -15.63
N ASP A 304 13.22 -5.90 -16.75
CA ASP A 304 12.49 -5.62 -17.98
C ASP A 304 11.13 -6.33 -18.04
N SER A 305 10.89 -7.27 -17.13
CA SER A 305 9.63 -8.02 -16.98
C SER A 305 9.41 -8.46 -15.53
N ILE A 306 8.15 -8.80 -15.18
CA ILE A 306 7.84 -9.40 -13.87
C ILE A 306 8.61 -10.72 -13.69
N GLY A 307 8.71 -11.55 -14.74
CA GLY A 307 9.47 -12.82 -14.68
C GLY A 307 10.95 -12.62 -14.36
N GLU A 308 11.60 -11.61 -14.92
CA GLU A 308 12.96 -11.24 -14.53
C GLU A 308 13.02 -10.72 -13.10
N GLY A 309 12.04 -9.89 -12.70
CA GLY A 309 11.91 -9.42 -11.34
C GLY A 309 11.77 -10.56 -10.31
N ILE A 310 11.02 -11.61 -10.64
CA ILE A 310 10.89 -12.83 -9.81
C ILE A 310 12.25 -13.49 -9.62
N ARG A 311 13.03 -13.67 -10.70
CA ARG A 311 14.39 -14.24 -10.62
C ARG A 311 15.29 -13.40 -9.69
N LEU A 312 15.24 -12.08 -9.78
CA LEU A 312 16.00 -11.19 -8.90
C LEU A 312 15.51 -11.25 -7.45
N ALA A 313 14.20 -11.44 -7.24
CA ALA A 313 13.62 -11.65 -5.92
C ALA A 313 14.10 -12.96 -5.28
N GLU A 314 14.14 -14.06 -6.05
CA GLU A 314 14.69 -15.34 -5.60
C GLU A 314 16.18 -15.20 -5.22
N GLU A 315 16.97 -14.55 -6.06
CA GLU A 315 18.39 -14.28 -5.81
C GLU A 315 18.60 -13.43 -4.54
N SER A 316 17.74 -12.44 -4.30
CA SER A 316 17.76 -11.60 -3.09
C SER A 316 17.58 -12.43 -1.81
N ILE A 317 16.67 -13.40 -1.83
CA ILE A 317 16.45 -14.31 -0.70
C ILE A 317 17.64 -15.29 -0.57
N ASP A 318 17.99 -15.98 -1.67
CA ASP A 318 18.96 -17.08 -1.65
C ASP A 318 20.39 -16.59 -1.34
N SER A 319 20.72 -15.33 -1.64
CA SER A 319 21.99 -14.69 -1.25
C SER A 319 22.01 -14.13 0.18
N GLY A 320 20.87 -14.11 0.87
CA GLY A 320 20.74 -13.52 2.21
C GLY A 320 20.58 -12.00 2.24
N LYS A 321 20.62 -11.30 1.11
CA LYS A 321 20.52 -9.83 1.03
C LYS A 321 19.20 -9.31 1.59
N ALA A 322 18.09 -9.98 1.33
CA ALA A 322 16.77 -9.60 1.89
C ALA A 322 16.78 -9.64 3.43
N LYS A 323 17.46 -10.61 4.03
CA LYS A 323 17.64 -10.73 5.47
C LYS A 323 18.53 -9.62 6.04
N GLU A 324 19.60 -9.27 5.33
CA GLU A 324 20.50 -8.16 5.71
C GLU A 324 19.75 -6.81 5.72
N VAL A 325 18.86 -6.60 4.77
CA VAL A 325 17.99 -5.40 4.72
C VAL A 325 17.12 -5.29 5.98
N LEU A 326 16.50 -6.39 6.40
CA LEU A 326 15.71 -6.40 7.66
C LEU A 326 16.60 -6.06 8.85
N GLN A 327 17.77 -6.66 8.97
CA GLN A 327 18.71 -6.39 10.07
C GLN A 327 19.11 -4.92 10.13
N LYS A 328 19.48 -4.33 8.99
CA LYS A 328 19.82 -2.90 8.89
C LYS A 328 18.66 -1.99 9.26
N LEU A 329 17.45 -2.31 8.78
CA LEU A 329 16.27 -1.52 9.13
C LEU A 329 16.00 -1.55 10.63
N VAL A 330 16.12 -2.71 11.29
CA VAL A 330 15.98 -2.83 12.74
C VAL A 330 17.02 -1.99 13.46
N GLU A 331 18.29 -2.08 13.08
CA GLU A 331 19.37 -1.29 13.69
C GLU A 331 19.12 0.21 13.53
N MET A 332 18.96 0.67 12.30
CA MET A 332 18.86 2.09 11.96
C MET A 332 17.58 2.75 12.49
N SER A 333 16.44 2.05 12.46
CA SER A 333 15.19 2.61 12.98
C SER A 333 15.21 2.81 14.50
N ASN A 334 16.10 2.14 15.24
CA ASN A 334 16.29 2.25 16.67
C ASN A 334 17.46 3.15 17.06
N GLU A 335 18.20 3.71 16.10
CA GLU A 335 19.20 4.75 16.38
C GLU A 335 18.51 6.01 16.94
N ASN A 336 19.06 6.58 18.03
CA ASN A 336 18.57 7.79 18.67
C ASN A 336 19.09 9.06 17.99
#